data_31764a9d31616fdca5ed013c23769476
#
_entry.id   31764a9d31616fdca5ed013c23769476
#
_cell.length_a   1.000
_cell.length_b   1.000
_cell.length_c   1.000
_cell.angle_alpha   90.00
_cell.angle_beta   90.00
_cell.angle_gamma   90.00
#
_symmetry.space_group_name_H-M   'P 1'
#
loop_
_entity.id
_entity.type
_entity.pdbx_description
1 polymer ?
#
loop_
_entity_poly.entity_id
_entity_poly.type
_entity_poly.pdbx_seq_one_letter_code
_entity_poly.pdbx_strand_id
1 'polypeptide(L)'
;MAGDKYFFNYAHKVKKQLGIDLEIWGINRLENTDFKTGFAGIKPQFDKKHIYSMSLRNQLKLFGFVGKNVLKSPGYLNQSVLDSIGSIASRYFTPKNNYFHLFDFIEWNEDIINKTIIDNYDWEKAVDTESTWRIGDGTASFYNYIYTLVAGFSENDTFRSNQIREG
;
A
#
# COMPACT_ATOMS: atom_id res chain seq x y z
N MET A 1 -9.47 7.64 -2.55
CA MET A 1 -8.57 6.74 -1.81
C MET A 1 -9.25 5.47 -1.29
N ALA A 2 -10.55 5.33 -1.41
CA ALA A 2 -11.22 4.06 -1.16
C ALA A 2 -10.83 2.99 -2.20
N GLY A 3 -10.48 3.42 -3.42
CA GLY A 3 -10.17 2.52 -4.54
C GLY A 3 -9.13 1.47 -4.22
N ASP A 4 -7.99 1.87 -3.67
CA ASP A 4 -6.86 0.97 -3.43
C ASP A 4 -7.14 -0.15 -2.40
N LYS A 5 -8.09 0.06 -1.52
CA LYS A 5 -8.47 -0.95 -0.53
C LYS A 5 -9.66 -1.78 -0.97
N TYR A 6 -10.47 -1.25 -1.86
CA TYR A 6 -11.70 -1.89 -2.30
C TYR A 6 -11.42 -3.15 -3.14
N PHE A 7 -10.34 -3.17 -3.91
CA PHE A 7 -10.07 -4.35 -4.74
C PHE A 7 -9.69 -5.59 -3.93
N PHE A 8 -9.21 -5.48 -2.70
CA PHE A 8 -9.07 -6.66 -1.83
C PHE A 8 -10.41 -7.33 -1.56
N ASN A 9 -11.45 -6.54 -1.26
CA ASN A 9 -12.80 -7.04 -1.08
C ASN A 9 -13.37 -7.60 -2.39
N TYR A 10 -13.12 -6.91 -3.51
CA TYR A 10 -13.60 -7.33 -4.81
C TYR A 10 -12.93 -8.63 -5.29
N ALA A 11 -11.62 -8.73 -5.15
CA ALA A 11 -10.88 -9.95 -5.48
C ALA A 11 -11.41 -11.15 -4.70
N HIS A 12 -11.67 -10.98 -3.40
CA HIS A 12 -12.26 -12.03 -2.58
C HIS A 12 -13.66 -12.46 -3.08
N LYS A 13 -14.51 -11.49 -3.46
CA LYS A 13 -15.85 -11.81 -4.03
C LYS A 13 -15.72 -12.59 -5.34
N VAL A 14 -14.82 -12.16 -6.23
CA VAL A 14 -14.58 -12.84 -7.52
C VAL A 14 -14.04 -14.25 -7.29
N LYS A 15 -13.07 -14.41 -6.40
CA LYS A 15 -12.53 -15.71 -6.01
C LYS A 15 -13.63 -16.67 -5.57
N LYS A 16 -14.51 -16.20 -4.68
CA LYS A 16 -15.65 -17.00 -4.19
C LYS A 16 -16.66 -17.31 -5.29
N GLN A 17 -16.97 -16.36 -6.16
CA GLN A 17 -17.95 -16.53 -7.24
C GLN A 17 -17.47 -17.50 -8.31
N LEU A 18 -16.18 -17.49 -8.63
CA LEU A 18 -15.59 -18.29 -9.68
C LEU A 18 -14.98 -19.61 -9.19
N GLY A 19 -15.00 -19.88 -7.88
CA GLY A 19 -14.39 -21.08 -7.30
C GLY A 19 -12.88 -21.14 -7.47
N ILE A 20 -12.21 -19.97 -7.48
CA ILE A 20 -10.75 -19.90 -7.63
C ILE A 20 -10.10 -20.22 -6.29
N ASP A 21 -9.23 -21.23 -6.25
CA ASP A 21 -8.55 -21.62 -5.01
C ASP A 21 -7.27 -20.84 -4.72
N LEU A 22 -6.57 -20.36 -5.76
CA LEU A 22 -5.29 -19.68 -5.62
C LEU A 22 -5.44 -18.17 -5.80
N GLU A 23 -4.78 -17.41 -4.93
CA GLU A 23 -4.71 -15.94 -4.98
C GLU A 23 -3.27 -15.49 -4.81
N ILE A 24 -2.71 -14.84 -5.83
CA ILE A 24 -1.33 -14.34 -5.83
C ILE A 24 -1.36 -12.82 -5.96
N TRP A 25 -0.67 -12.15 -5.05
CA TRP A 25 -0.55 -10.70 -5.03
C TRP A 25 0.86 -10.25 -5.38
N GLY A 26 0.96 -9.34 -6.35
CA GLY A 26 2.22 -8.66 -6.70
C GLY A 26 2.60 -7.52 -5.76
N ILE A 27 2.14 -7.55 -4.52
CA ILE A 27 2.45 -6.53 -3.53
C ILE A 27 3.84 -6.80 -2.95
N ASN A 28 4.70 -5.78 -3.01
CA ASN A 28 6.02 -5.86 -2.41
C ASN A 28 5.97 -5.41 -0.94
N ARG A 29 6.64 -6.14 -0.05
CA ARG A 29 6.77 -5.78 1.38
C ARG A 29 7.48 -4.45 1.58
N LEU A 30 8.37 -4.08 0.66
CA LEU A 30 9.10 -2.80 0.68
C LEU A 30 8.17 -1.59 0.50
N GLU A 31 6.96 -1.78 -0.05
CA GLU A 31 5.93 -0.73 -0.19
C GLU A 31 5.24 -0.37 1.12
N ASN A 32 5.49 -1.11 2.21
CA ASN A 32 4.94 -0.78 3.51
C ASN A 32 5.52 0.55 4.00
N THR A 33 4.66 1.53 4.20
CA THR A 33 5.04 2.88 4.58
C THR A 33 4.52 3.24 5.97
N ASP A 34 5.32 3.98 6.73
CA ASP A 34 5.02 4.36 8.10
C ASP A 34 4.65 5.84 8.30
N PHE A 35 5.04 6.70 7.35
CA PHE A 35 4.90 8.15 7.52
C PHE A 35 3.44 8.61 7.68
N LYS A 36 2.49 7.92 7.03
CA LYS A 36 1.06 8.21 7.16
C LYS A 36 0.55 8.02 8.60
N THR A 37 1.17 7.13 9.36
CA THR A 37 0.82 6.86 10.75
C THR A 37 1.45 7.84 11.73
N GLY A 38 2.52 8.53 11.31
CA GLY A 38 3.16 9.60 12.06
C GLY A 38 2.20 10.73 12.44
N PHE A 39 1.22 11.04 11.58
CA PHE A 39 0.16 12.02 11.87
C PHE A 39 -0.72 11.63 13.07
N ALA A 40 -0.83 10.34 13.38
CA ALA A 40 -1.49 9.84 14.58
C ALA A 40 -0.55 9.75 15.79
N GLY A 41 0.68 10.27 15.68
CA GLY A 41 1.70 10.18 16.72
C GLY A 41 2.17 8.75 16.97
N ILE A 42 2.15 7.90 15.95
CA ILE A 42 2.64 6.53 16.00
C ILE A 42 4.08 6.52 15.49
N LYS A 43 5.01 6.08 16.34
CA LYS A 43 6.40 5.89 15.94
C LYS A 43 6.52 4.65 15.03
N PRO A 44 7.43 4.69 14.04
CA PRO A 44 7.66 3.53 13.18
C PRO A 44 8.12 2.33 13.99
N GLN A 45 7.63 1.16 13.61
CA GLN A 45 8.02 -0.13 14.15
C GLN A 45 8.45 -1.03 12.99
N PHE A 46 9.46 -1.86 13.22
CA PHE A 46 10.01 -2.75 12.21
C PHE A 46 9.96 -4.19 12.72
N ASP A 47 9.73 -5.12 11.82
CA ASP A 47 9.78 -6.56 12.12
C ASP A 47 11.24 -7.07 12.21
N LYS A 48 11.40 -8.39 12.39
CA LYS A 48 12.72 -9.03 12.46
C LYS A 48 13.56 -8.89 11.19
N LYS A 49 12.91 -8.61 10.05
CA LYS A 49 13.56 -8.34 8.76
C LYS A 49 13.77 -6.84 8.51
N HIS A 50 13.63 -6.00 9.56
CA HIS A 50 13.73 -4.54 9.46
C HIS A 50 12.71 -3.88 8.53
N ILE A 51 11.62 -4.58 8.19
CA ILE A 51 10.53 -4.05 7.39
C ILE A 51 9.45 -3.48 8.31
N TYR A 52 8.83 -2.39 7.88
CA TYR A 52 7.79 -1.72 8.65
C TYR A 52 6.65 -2.67 9.05
N SER A 53 6.30 -2.61 10.31
CA SER A 53 5.18 -3.37 10.89
C SER A 53 4.37 -2.49 11.83
N MET A 54 3.18 -2.94 12.23
CA MET A 54 2.34 -2.20 13.16
C MET A 54 1.75 -3.13 14.21
N SER A 55 2.10 -2.88 15.48
CA SER A 55 1.53 -3.62 16.61
C SER A 55 0.04 -3.35 16.76
N LEU A 56 -0.69 -4.27 17.39
CA LEU A 56 -2.13 -4.13 17.67
C LEU A 56 -2.45 -2.83 18.43
N ARG A 57 -1.61 -2.48 19.41
CA ARG A 57 -1.76 -1.22 20.17
C ARG A 57 -1.72 0.01 19.26
N ASN A 58 -0.81 0.04 18.30
CA ASN A 58 -0.70 1.15 17.34
C ASN A 58 -1.85 1.14 16.34
N GLN A 59 -2.33 -0.02 15.93
CA GLN A 59 -3.54 -0.13 15.11
C GLN A 59 -4.76 0.49 15.83
N LEU A 60 -4.97 0.14 17.10
CA LEU A 60 -6.05 0.72 17.91
C LEU A 60 -5.88 2.23 18.09
N LYS A 61 -4.66 2.73 18.30
CA LYS A 61 -4.37 4.16 18.35
C LYS A 61 -4.73 4.87 17.05
N LEU A 62 -4.38 4.27 15.91
CA LEU A 62 -4.72 4.80 14.58
C LEU A 62 -6.24 4.83 14.37
N PHE A 63 -6.95 3.76 14.73
CA PHE A 63 -8.43 3.75 14.67
C PHE A 63 -9.05 4.83 15.54
N GLY A 64 -8.56 5.03 16.76
CA GLY A 64 -9.02 6.11 17.64
C GLY A 64 -8.77 7.50 17.04
N PHE A 65 -7.60 7.71 16.42
CA PHE A 65 -7.28 8.96 15.73
C PHE A 65 -8.23 9.22 14.56
N VAL A 66 -8.45 8.22 13.70
CA VAL A 66 -9.38 8.33 12.56
C VAL A 66 -10.80 8.58 13.05
N GLY A 67 -11.28 7.81 14.03
CA GLY A 67 -12.62 7.96 14.61
C GLY A 67 -12.84 9.36 15.18
N LYS A 68 -11.86 9.90 15.94
CA LYS A 68 -11.92 11.27 16.48
C LYS A 68 -12.04 12.32 15.37
N ASN A 69 -11.31 12.17 14.26
CA ASN A 69 -11.38 13.11 13.15
C ASN A 69 -12.70 13.02 12.38
N VAL A 70 -13.24 11.82 12.20
CA VAL A 70 -14.57 11.62 11.60
C VAL A 70 -15.65 12.27 12.45
N LEU A 71 -15.61 12.11 13.78
CA LEU A 71 -16.56 12.75 14.69
C LEU A 71 -16.47 14.28 14.67
N LYS A 72 -15.27 14.84 14.50
CA LYS A 72 -15.07 16.29 14.37
C LYS A 72 -15.58 16.86 13.05
N SER A 73 -15.61 16.07 12.02
CA SER A 73 -15.99 16.49 10.67
C SER A 73 -16.90 15.43 10.03
N PRO A 74 -18.23 15.46 10.33
CA PRO A 74 -19.17 14.45 9.82
C PRO A 74 -19.21 14.32 8.30
N GLY A 75 -18.77 15.35 7.55
CA GLY A 75 -18.63 15.29 6.09
C GLY A 75 -17.66 14.21 5.58
N TYR A 76 -16.80 13.66 6.45
CA TYR A 76 -16.00 12.48 6.12
C TYR A 76 -16.82 11.18 6.07
N LEU A 77 -18.03 11.16 6.65
CA LEU A 77 -18.93 10.02 6.56
C LEU A 77 -19.59 9.98 5.17
N ASN A 78 -18.86 9.52 4.21
CA ASN A 78 -19.31 9.33 2.84
C ASN A 78 -19.08 7.89 2.38
N GLN A 79 -19.58 7.54 1.19
CA GLN A 79 -19.47 6.18 0.63
C GLN A 79 -18.03 5.68 0.61
N SER A 80 -17.05 6.55 0.33
CA SER A 80 -15.64 6.20 0.29
C SER A 80 -15.10 5.70 1.64
N VAL A 81 -15.57 6.26 2.74
CA VAL A 81 -15.20 5.79 4.10
C VAL A 81 -15.86 4.46 4.41
N LEU A 82 -17.13 4.27 4.05
CA LEU A 82 -17.84 3.01 4.23
C LEU A 82 -17.17 1.88 3.43
N ASP A 83 -16.81 2.14 2.18
CA ASP A 83 -16.08 1.19 1.35
C ASP A 83 -14.69 0.86 1.93
N SER A 84 -14.00 1.84 2.50
CA SER A 84 -12.73 1.63 3.19
C SER A 84 -12.89 0.76 4.44
N ILE A 85 -13.93 0.98 5.24
CA ILE A 85 -14.24 0.17 6.42
C ILE A 85 -14.55 -1.28 5.98
N GLY A 86 -15.39 -1.46 4.97
CA GLY A 86 -15.72 -2.77 4.42
C GLY A 86 -14.50 -3.51 3.90
N SER A 87 -13.59 -2.81 3.24
CA SER A 87 -12.34 -3.37 2.72
C SER A 87 -11.37 -3.77 3.83
N ILE A 88 -11.26 -2.96 4.89
CA ILE A 88 -10.46 -3.28 6.07
C ILE A 88 -11.06 -4.51 6.77
N ALA A 89 -12.37 -4.53 6.99
CA ALA A 89 -13.06 -5.68 7.59
C ALA A 89 -12.82 -6.96 6.77
N SER A 90 -12.98 -6.89 5.44
CA SER A 90 -12.68 -8.01 4.55
C SER A 90 -11.25 -8.50 4.70
N ARG A 91 -10.27 -7.59 4.77
CA ARG A 91 -8.85 -7.96 4.93
C ARG A 91 -8.56 -8.72 6.22
N TYR A 92 -9.25 -8.39 7.32
CA TYR A 92 -9.00 -8.99 8.63
C TYR A 92 -9.84 -10.25 8.89
N PHE A 93 -11.08 -10.28 8.39
CA PHE A 93 -12.03 -11.36 8.70
C PHE A 93 -12.16 -12.42 7.60
N THR A 94 -11.60 -12.17 6.40
CA THR A 94 -11.61 -13.16 5.34
C THR A 94 -10.51 -14.19 5.57
N PRO A 95 -10.82 -15.50 5.53
CA PRO A 95 -9.80 -16.54 5.58
C PRO A 95 -8.84 -16.40 4.40
N LYS A 96 -7.54 -16.39 4.69
CA LYS A 96 -6.47 -16.27 3.69
C LYS A 96 -5.97 -17.65 3.25
N ASN A 97 -6.89 -18.52 2.82
CA ASN A 97 -6.53 -19.82 2.29
C ASN A 97 -5.94 -19.65 0.89
N ASN A 98 -4.78 -20.26 0.65
CA ASN A 98 -4.08 -20.19 -0.64
C ASN A 98 -3.84 -18.74 -1.12
N TYR A 99 -3.44 -17.89 -0.19
CA TYR A 99 -3.13 -16.48 -0.42
C TYR A 99 -1.62 -16.26 -0.30
N PHE A 100 -0.98 -15.82 -1.37
CA PHE A 100 0.47 -15.67 -1.45
C PHE A 100 0.86 -14.28 -1.96
N HIS A 101 1.97 -13.77 -1.45
CA HIS A 101 2.64 -12.61 -2.01
C HIS A 101 3.77 -13.09 -2.93
N LEU A 102 3.78 -12.62 -4.17
CA LEU A 102 4.75 -13.06 -5.17
C LEU A 102 6.20 -12.82 -4.71
N PHE A 103 6.44 -11.68 -4.11
CA PHE A 103 7.77 -11.28 -3.65
C PHE A 103 8.22 -11.89 -2.31
N ASP A 104 7.42 -12.79 -1.73
CA ASP A 104 7.91 -13.69 -0.67
C ASP A 104 8.71 -14.88 -1.26
N PHE A 105 8.56 -15.15 -2.57
CA PHE A 105 9.18 -16.27 -3.28
C PHE A 105 10.19 -15.85 -4.33
N ILE A 106 10.06 -14.63 -4.85
CA ILE A 106 10.92 -14.08 -5.91
C ILE A 106 11.53 -12.79 -5.35
N GLU A 107 12.85 -12.66 -5.51
CA GLU A 107 13.54 -11.43 -5.13
C GLU A 107 13.10 -10.25 -5.99
N TRP A 108 12.88 -9.10 -5.36
CA TRP A 108 12.64 -7.86 -6.06
C TRP A 108 13.95 -7.33 -6.61
N ASN A 109 14.14 -7.45 -7.92
CA ASN A 109 15.27 -6.86 -8.62
C ASN A 109 14.75 -5.87 -9.66
N GLU A 110 14.90 -4.57 -9.35
CA GLU A 110 14.35 -3.50 -10.17
C GLU A 110 14.98 -3.46 -11.57
N ASP A 111 16.26 -3.74 -11.71
CA ASP A 111 16.94 -3.70 -13.01
C ASP A 111 16.44 -4.82 -13.92
N ILE A 112 16.27 -6.03 -13.38
CA ILE A 112 15.72 -7.16 -14.15
C ILE A 112 14.28 -6.89 -14.54
N ILE A 113 13.47 -6.36 -13.62
CA ILE A 113 12.06 -6.03 -13.86
C ILE A 113 11.99 -4.97 -14.95
N ASN A 114 12.70 -3.86 -14.81
CA ASN A 114 12.70 -2.75 -15.75
C ASN A 114 13.12 -3.19 -17.14
N LYS A 115 14.22 -3.95 -17.24
CA LYS A 115 14.66 -4.50 -18.50
C LYS A 115 13.60 -5.40 -19.13
N THR A 116 12.98 -6.28 -18.35
CA THR A 116 11.99 -7.22 -18.86
C THR A 116 10.74 -6.50 -19.39
N ILE A 117 10.20 -5.53 -18.66
CA ILE A 117 8.98 -4.83 -19.06
C ILE A 117 9.20 -3.89 -20.25
N ILE A 118 10.37 -3.26 -20.34
CA ILE A 118 10.71 -2.36 -21.45
C ILE A 118 10.99 -3.17 -22.71
N ASP A 119 11.84 -4.21 -22.62
CA ASP A 119 12.29 -4.94 -23.80
C ASP A 119 11.22 -5.88 -24.38
N ASN A 120 10.30 -6.40 -23.54
CA ASN A 120 9.35 -7.43 -23.98
C ASN A 120 7.89 -6.99 -24.01
N TYR A 121 7.55 -5.88 -23.35
CA TYR A 121 6.14 -5.47 -23.17
C TYR A 121 5.87 -4.02 -23.55
N ASP A 122 6.79 -3.34 -24.25
CA ASP A 122 6.67 -1.96 -24.70
C ASP A 122 6.21 -1.00 -23.59
N TRP A 123 6.74 -1.19 -22.40
CA TRP A 123 6.36 -0.39 -21.24
C TRP A 123 6.83 1.05 -21.38
N GLU A 124 5.89 2.00 -21.38
CA GLU A 124 6.19 3.42 -21.46
C GLU A 124 6.63 3.98 -20.10
N LYS A 125 7.73 4.71 -20.10
CA LYS A 125 8.15 5.50 -18.94
C LYS A 125 7.46 6.85 -18.95
N ALA A 126 7.22 7.41 -17.75
CA ALA A 126 6.80 8.80 -17.65
C ALA A 126 7.93 9.70 -18.17
N VAL A 127 7.56 10.70 -18.98
CA VAL A 127 8.52 11.60 -19.65
C VAL A 127 9.26 12.54 -18.68
N ASP A 128 8.74 12.71 -17.46
CA ASP A 128 9.25 13.61 -16.43
C ASP A 128 10.07 12.90 -15.35
N THR A 129 10.34 11.60 -15.49
CA THR A 129 11.08 10.81 -14.49
C THR A 129 11.87 9.68 -15.12
N GLU A 130 13.05 9.42 -14.60
CA GLU A 130 13.88 8.27 -14.99
C GLU A 130 13.40 6.96 -14.35
N SER A 131 12.58 7.07 -13.31
CA SER A 131 12.05 5.91 -12.59
C SER A 131 10.82 5.33 -13.29
N THR A 132 10.73 4.00 -13.30
CA THR A 132 9.54 3.27 -13.77
C THR A 132 8.39 3.22 -12.74
N TRP A 133 8.60 3.76 -11.57
CA TRP A 133 7.67 3.76 -10.44
C TRP A 133 6.48 4.67 -10.60
N ARG A 134 6.60 5.66 -11.48
CA ARG A 134 5.58 6.66 -11.68
C ARG A 134 5.01 6.50 -13.06
N ILE A 135 3.93 5.81 -13.06
CA ILE A 135 3.07 5.71 -14.21
C ILE A 135 1.77 6.36 -13.86
N GLY A 136 1.17 6.94 -14.82
CA GLY A 136 -0.20 7.27 -14.71
C GLY A 136 -0.53 8.72 -14.88
N ASP A 137 -1.65 9.07 -14.36
CA ASP A 137 -2.43 10.28 -14.56
C ASP A 137 -1.93 11.52 -13.78
N GLY A 138 -0.71 11.51 -13.27
CA GLY A 138 -0.17 12.59 -12.44
C GLY A 138 -0.63 12.56 -10.97
N THR A 139 -1.54 11.68 -10.60
CA THR A 139 -2.06 11.56 -9.22
C THR A 139 -0.94 11.24 -8.24
N ALA A 140 -0.05 10.31 -8.59
CA ALA A 140 1.09 9.95 -7.77
C ALA A 140 2.05 11.13 -7.57
N SER A 141 2.28 11.94 -8.60
CA SER A 141 3.08 13.16 -8.53
C SER A 141 2.51 14.16 -7.54
N PHE A 142 1.19 14.37 -7.61
CA PHE A 142 0.49 15.27 -6.71
C PHE A 142 0.55 14.79 -5.26
N TYR A 143 0.33 13.51 -4.99
CA TYR A 143 0.45 12.96 -3.63
C TYR A 143 1.87 13.09 -3.09
N ASN A 144 2.88 12.74 -3.86
CA ASN A 144 4.27 12.85 -3.42
C ASN A 144 4.67 14.31 -3.17
N TYR A 145 4.17 15.26 -3.95
CA TYR A 145 4.33 16.68 -3.69
C TYR A 145 3.73 17.10 -2.34
N ILE A 146 2.48 16.70 -2.07
CA ILE A 146 1.83 16.99 -0.79
C ILE A 146 2.58 16.34 0.38
N TYR A 147 3.01 15.09 0.23
CA TYR A 147 3.79 14.41 1.28
C TYR A 147 5.11 15.11 1.54
N THR A 148 5.81 15.55 0.51
CA THR A 148 7.06 16.30 0.67
C THR A 148 6.83 17.61 1.39
N LEU A 149 5.75 18.34 1.07
CA LEU A 149 5.41 19.60 1.76
C LEU A 149 5.06 19.38 3.24
N VAL A 150 4.34 18.30 3.56
CA VAL A 150 3.80 18.09 4.90
C VAL A 150 4.74 17.27 5.79
N ALA A 151 5.40 16.26 5.24
CA ALA A 151 6.23 15.31 5.97
C ALA A 151 7.75 15.49 5.70
N GLY A 152 8.13 16.22 4.66
CA GLY A 152 9.51 16.41 4.25
C GLY A 152 10.10 15.29 3.40
N PHE A 153 9.31 14.28 3.04
CA PHE A 153 9.73 13.15 2.22
C PHE A 153 8.52 12.49 1.51
N SER A 154 8.80 11.65 0.54
CA SER A 154 7.80 11.00 -0.32
C SER A 154 7.63 9.50 -0.01
N GLU A 155 6.69 8.85 -0.68
CA GLU A 155 6.54 7.37 -0.62
C GLU A 155 7.77 6.66 -1.19
N ASN A 156 8.41 7.24 -2.21
CA ASN A 156 9.63 6.69 -2.80
C ASN A 156 10.78 6.64 -1.80
N ASP A 157 10.94 7.67 -0.98
CA ASP A 157 11.97 7.71 0.08
C ASP A 157 11.75 6.59 1.11
N THR A 158 10.49 6.32 1.45
CA THR A 158 10.13 5.23 2.37
C THR A 158 10.46 3.85 1.80
N PHE A 159 10.16 3.66 0.53
CA PHE A 159 10.48 2.40 -0.16
C PHE A 159 12.00 2.19 -0.23
N ARG A 160 12.76 3.19 -0.67
CA ARG A 160 14.23 3.12 -0.72
C ARG A 160 14.84 2.87 0.66
N SER A 161 14.27 3.48 1.69
CA SER A 161 14.68 3.21 3.07
C SER A 161 14.42 1.76 3.49
N ASN A 162 13.32 1.17 3.05
CA ASN A 162 13.02 -0.23 3.31
C ASN A 162 14.00 -1.15 2.56
N GLN A 163 14.33 -0.85 1.29
CA GLN A 163 15.35 -1.59 0.54
C GLN A 163 16.69 -1.58 1.27
N ILE A 164 17.15 -0.42 1.75
CA ILE A 164 18.43 -0.31 2.48
C ILE A 164 18.41 -1.14 3.77
N ARG A 165 17.27 -1.25 4.46
CA ARG A 165 17.15 -2.06 5.69
C ARG A 165 17.09 -3.56 5.42
N GLU A 166 16.65 -3.95 4.26
CA GLU A 166 16.58 -5.38 3.89
C GLU A 166 17.96 -5.90 3.42
N GLY A 167 18.85 -5.02 2.97
CA GLY A 167 20.18 -5.34 2.42
C GLY A 167 20.13 -5.29 0.91
#